data_4f53eb20f58a44aa382e04e25cfed828
#
_entry.id   4f53eb20f58a44aa382e04e25cfed828
#
_cell.length_a   1.000
_cell.length_b   1.000
_cell.length_c   1.000
_cell.angle_alpha   90.00
_cell.angle_beta   90.00
_cell.angle_gamma   90.00
#
_symmetry.space_group_name_H-M   'P 1'
#
loop_
_entity.id
_entity.type
_entity.pdbx_description
1 polymer ?
#
loop_
_entity_poly.entity_id
_entity_poly.type
_entity_poly.pdbx_seq_one_letter_code
_entity_poly.pdbx_strand_id
1 'polypeptide(L)'
;MIKINVILSDNSWKKYLKKPNLFINKKIKLLNKNERLFQKKNFLFSLLLSSTKEIKRLNLKFRKKNRSTDILSFPFYDKLQLKNKLKSKEKIYLGDIIINLKKIKKKKK
;
A
#
# COMPACT_ATOMS: atom_id res chain seq x y z
N MET A 1 13.41 -0.85 9.20
CA MET A 1 12.55 -1.90 8.63
C MET A 1 11.24 -1.32 8.11
N ILE A 2 10.79 -1.80 7.00
CA ILE A 2 9.46 -1.47 6.51
C ILE A 2 8.48 -2.58 6.93
N LYS A 3 7.30 -2.19 7.44
CA LYS A 3 6.21 -3.10 7.78
C LYS A 3 4.97 -2.70 7.01
N ILE A 4 4.20 -3.69 6.58
CA ILE A 4 2.95 -3.46 5.86
C ILE A 4 1.79 -4.06 6.65
N ASN A 5 0.76 -3.26 6.85
CA ASN A 5 -0.52 -3.73 7.35
C ASN A 5 -1.41 -4.05 6.15
N VAL A 6 -1.65 -5.33 5.90
CA VAL A 6 -2.45 -5.77 4.75
C VAL A 6 -3.90 -5.94 5.19
N ILE A 7 -4.80 -5.22 4.51
CA ILE A 7 -6.23 -5.27 4.79
C ILE A 7 -6.96 -5.84 3.56
N LEU A 8 -7.69 -6.92 3.78
CA LEU A 8 -8.46 -7.56 2.72
C LEU A 8 -9.87 -6.98 2.70
N SER A 9 -10.11 -6.03 1.81
CA SER A 9 -11.40 -5.37 1.67
C SER A 9 -12.36 -6.14 0.76
N ASP A 10 -11.82 -6.90 -0.19
CA ASP A 10 -12.59 -7.72 -1.12
C ASP A 10 -12.10 -9.16 -1.06
N ASN A 11 -12.98 -10.07 -0.71
CA ASN A 11 -12.67 -11.50 -0.57
C ASN A 11 -12.25 -12.16 -1.88
N SER A 12 -12.54 -11.56 -3.02
CA SER A 12 -12.12 -12.07 -4.34
C SER A 12 -10.61 -12.20 -4.46
N TRP A 13 -9.85 -11.45 -3.67
CA TRP A 13 -8.40 -11.56 -3.62
C TRP A 13 -7.92 -12.94 -3.19
N LYS A 14 -8.70 -13.66 -2.37
CA LYS A 14 -8.36 -15.01 -1.91
C LYS A 14 -8.26 -16.04 -3.03
N LYS A 15 -8.91 -15.78 -4.17
CA LYS A 15 -8.83 -16.64 -5.35
C LYS A 15 -7.45 -16.57 -6.02
N TYR A 16 -6.72 -15.49 -5.82
CA TYR A 16 -5.42 -15.24 -6.42
C TYR A 16 -4.28 -15.39 -5.43
N LEU A 17 -4.51 -14.94 -4.21
CA LEU A 17 -3.55 -15.03 -3.12
C LEU A 17 -4.25 -15.72 -1.96
N LYS A 18 -3.96 -17.00 -1.76
CA LYS A 18 -4.57 -17.77 -0.66
C LYS A 18 -4.27 -17.16 0.70
N LYS A 19 -3.05 -16.65 0.87
CA LYS A 19 -2.58 -16.02 2.11
C LYS A 19 -1.88 -14.70 1.75
N PRO A 20 -2.66 -13.62 1.48
CA PRO A 20 -2.08 -12.34 1.04
C PRO A 20 -1.06 -11.77 2.02
N ASN A 21 -1.33 -11.86 3.33
CA ASN A 21 -0.41 -11.37 4.35
C ASN A 21 0.95 -12.04 4.27
N LEU A 22 0.98 -13.36 4.12
CA LEU A 22 2.23 -14.12 4.04
C LEU A 22 3.00 -13.80 2.76
N PHE A 23 2.29 -13.69 1.65
CA PHE A 23 2.91 -13.37 0.35
C PHE A 23 3.57 -11.99 0.39
N ILE A 24 2.84 -10.98 0.85
CA ILE A 24 3.33 -9.60 0.93
C ILE A 24 4.51 -9.52 1.93
N ASN A 25 4.37 -10.12 3.10
CA ASN A 25 5.43 -10.08 4.12
C ASN A 25 6.71 -10.76 3.66
N LYS A 26 6.60 -11.80 2.84
CA LYS A 26 7.76 -12.46 2.23
C LYS A 26 8.54 -11.51 1.32
N LYS A 27 7.83 -10.73 0.50
CA LYS A 27 8.43 -9.71 -0.37
C LYS A 27 9.06 -8.59 0.43
N ILE A 28 8.41 -8.18 1.52
CA ILE A 28 8.91 -7.14 2.41
C ILE A 28 10.20 -7.55 3.12
N LYS A 29 10.31 -8.81 3.51
CA LYS A 29 11.55 -9.35 4.10
C LYS A 29 12.75 -9.16 3.16
N LEU A 30 12.55 -9.45 1.88
CA LEU A 30 13.60 -9.25 0.87
C LEU A 30 13.97 -7.77 0.72
N LEU A 31 12.98 -6.90 0.71
CA LEU A 31 13.19 -5.46 0.60
C LEU A 31 13.98 -4.93 1.80
N ASN A 32 13.60 -5.32 3.01
CA ASN A 32 14.29 -4.93 4.25
C ASN A 32 15.74 -5.39 4.26
N LYS A 33 16.01 -6.59 3.73
CA LYS A 33 17.35 -7.15 3.68
C LYS A 33 18.25 -6.40 2.71
N ASN A 34 17.68 -5.94 1.57
CA ASN A 34 18.46 -5.38 0.46
C ASN A 34 18.60 -3.86 0.50
N GLU A 35 17.74 -3.16 1.25
CA GLU A 35 17.73 -1.70 1.28
C GLU A 35 18.28 -1.13 2.60
N ARG A 36 19.35 -0.35 2.52
CA ARG A 36 20.02 0.25 3.68
C ARG A 36 19.09 1.14 4.50
N LEU A 37 18.28 1.95 3.83
CA LEU A 37 17.37 2.88 4.52
C LEU A 37 16.39 2.13 5.43
N PHE A 38 15.89 0.98 4.96
CA PHE A 38 14.95 0.17 5.73
C PHE A 38 15.60 -0.58 6.88
N GLN A 39 16.94 -0.73 6.86
CA GLN A 39 17.68 -1.27 8.00
C GLN A 39 17.87 -0.25 9.12
N LYS A 40 17.94 1.03 8.76
CA LYS A 40 18.20 2.13 9.70
C LYS A 40 16.94 2.76 10.26
N LYS A 41 15.84 2.75 9.52
CA LYS A 41 14.59 3.43 9.86
C LYS A 41 13.43 2.46 9.88
N ASN A 42 12.44 2.75 10.71
CA ASN A 42 11.20 1.97 10.78
C ASN A 42 10.09 2.69 10.05
N PHE A 43 9.59 2.07 9.01
CA PHE A 43 8.47 2.58 8.22
C PHE A 43 7.26 1.66 8.33
N LEU A 44 6.08 2.24 8.27
CA LEU A 44 4.83 1.50 8.26
C LEU A 44 3.91 2.10 7.19
N PHE A 45 3.25 1.24 6.44
CA PHE A 45 2.14 1.68 5.59
C PHE A 45 1.06 0.61 5.56
N SER A 46 -0.15 1.03 5.14
CA SER A 46 -1.28 0.12 5.00
C SER A 46 -1.54 -0.17 3.52
N LEU A 47 -1.80 -1.43 3.22
CA LEU A 47 -2.13 -1.90 1.88
C LEU A 47 -3.54 -2.48 1.91
N LEU A 48 -4.47 -1.82 1.20
CA LEU A 48 -5.85 -2.27 1.09
C LEU A 48 -6.04 -3.00 -0.23
N LEU A 49 -6.39 -4.29 -0.15
CA LEU A 49 -6.70 -5.13 -1.30
C LEU A 49 -8.18 -4.98 -1.63
N SER A 50 -8.48 -4.25 -2.68
CA SER A 50 -9.80 -3.67 -2.92
C SER A 50 -10.41 -4.09 -4.26
N SER A 51 -11.57 -3.51 -4.58
CA SER A 51 -12.35 -3.78 -5.79
C SER A 51 -12.48 -2.51 -6.64
N THR A 52 -12.91 -2.70 -7.88
CA THR A 52 -13.22 -1.60 -8.81
C THR A 52 -14.24 -0.64 -8.22
N LYS A 53 -15.30 -1.18 -7.61
CA LYS A 53 -16.39 -0.39 -7.01
C LYS A 53 -15.88 0.50 -5.88
N GLU A 54 -15.10 -0.06 -4.98
CA GLU A 54 -14.55 0.67 -3.83
C GLU A 54 -13.56 1.74 -4.26
N ILE A 55 -12.65 1.41 -5.17
CA ILE A 55 -11.66 2.37 -5.68
C ILE A 55 -12.33 3.53 -6.41
N LYS A 56 -13.36 3.25 -7.21
CA LYS A 56 -14.12 4.30 -7.88
C LYS A 56 -14.76 5.24 -6.88
N ARG A 57 -15.37 4.69 -5.83
CA ARG A 57 -15.98 5.46 -4.75
C ARG A 57 -14.96 6.35 -4.03
N LEU A 58 -13.81 5.81 -3.70
CA LEU A 58 -12.74 6.53 -3.01
C LEU A 58 -12.11 7.61 -3.90
N ASN A 59 -11.94 7.30 -5.18
CA ASN A 59 -11.40 8.26 -6.14
C ASN A 59 -12.33 9.47 -6.31
N LEU A 60 -13.64 9.22 -6.36
CA LEU A 60 -14.64 10.28 -6.41
C LEU A 60 -14.64 11.12 -5.14
N LYS A 61 -14.63 10.46 -3.96
CA LYS A 61 -14.71 11.13 -2.67
C LYS A 61 -13.49 12.00 -2.39
N PHE A 62 -12.27 11.50 -2.65
CA PHE A 62 -11.04 12.17 -2.22
C PHE A 62 -10.31 12.91 -3.32
N ARG A 63 -10.52 12.54 -4.59
CA ARG A 63 -9.87 13.18 -5.74
C ARG A 63 -10.85 13.80 -6.72
N LYS A 64 -12.14 13.69 -6.45
CA LYS A 64 -13.23 14.21 -7.30
C LYS A 64 -13.20 13.66 -8.73
N LYS A 65 -12.71 12.43 -8.89
CA LYS A 65 -12.64 11.73 -10.17
C LYS A 65 -13.60 10.54 -10.17
N ASN A 66 -14.62 10.58 -11.00
CA ASN A 66 -15.63 9.52 -11.09
C ASN A 66 -15.16 8.39 -12.01
N ARG A 67 -14.08 7.72 -11.61
CA ARG A 67 -13.52 6.59 -12.36
C ARG A 67 -12.72 5.68 -11.44
N SER A 68 -12.58 4.42 -11.83
CA SER A 68 -11.69 3.51 -11.12
C SER A 68 -10.27 3.61 -11.69
N THR A 69 -9.31 3.15 -10.92
CA THR A 69 -7.91 3.07 -11.31
C THR A 69 -7.33 1.76 -10.77
N ASP A 70 -6.13 1.39 -11.18
CA ASP A 70 -5.47 0.20 -10.65
C ASP A 70 -4.91 0.39 -9.25
N ILE A 71 -4.54 1.63 -8.90
CA ILE A 71 -3.94 1.94 -7.62
C ILE A 71 -4.27 3.36 -7.19
N LEU A 72 -4.51 3.55 -5.89
CA LEU A 72 -4.61 4.86 -5.24
C LEU A 72 -3.63 4.92 -4.09
N SER A 73 -2.94 6.03 -3.96
CA SER A 73 -2.01 6.27 -2.86
C SER A 73 -2.41 7.53 -2.11
N PHE A 74 -2.46 7.41 -0.79
CA PHE A 74 -2.77 8.53 0.12
C PHE A 74 -1.60 8.73 1.07
N PRO A 75 -0.58 9.55 0.70
CA PRO A 75 0.56 9.82 1.57
C PRO A 75 0.09 10.50 2.86
N PHE A 76 0.66 10.08 3.98
CA PHE A 76 0.35 10.68 5.28
C PHE A 76 1.05 12.02 5.46
N TYR A 77 2.27 12.15 4.93
CA TYR A 77 3.07 13.36 5.01
C TYR A 77 3.34 13.94 3.62
N ASP A 78 3.41 15.27 3.51
CA ASP A 78 3.95 15.90 2.31
C ASP A 78 5.49 15.77 2.29
N LYS A 79 6.14 16.26 1.23
CA LYS A 79 7.59 16.14 1.07
C LYS A 79 8.37 16.76 2.22
N LEU A 80 7.97 17.95 2.66
CA LEU A 80 8.66 18.67 3.72
C LEU A 80 8.48 17.98 5.07
N GLN A 81 7.25 17.58 5.38
CA GLN A 81 6.93 16.84 6.61
C GLN A 81 7.71 15.53 6.68
N LEU A 82 7.75 14.79 5.57
CA LEU A 82 8.50 13.52 5.52
C LEU A 82 9.98 13.75 5.74
N LYS A 83 10.56 14.78 5.10
CA LYS A 83 11.96 15.13 5.26
C LYS A 83 12.30 15.41 6.73
N ASN A 84 11.42 16.12 7.44
CA ASN A 84 11.60 16.40 8.85
C ASN A 84 11.47 15.14 9.70
N LYS A 85 10.51 14.26 9.39
CA LYS A 85 10.31 12.99 10.10
C LYS A 85 11.48 12.03 9.92
N LEU A 86 12.15 12.05 8.77
CA LEU A 86 13.32 11.21 8.51
C LEU A 86 14.51 11.54 9.43
N LYS A 87 14.53 12.73 10.00
CA LYS A 87 15.54 13.13 10.99
C LYS A 87 15.25 12.56 12.39
N SER A 88 14.04 12.10 12.63
CA SER A 88 13.61 11.51 13.89
C SER A 88 13.95 10.03 13.93
N LYS A 89 14.11 9.49 15.16
CA LYS A 89 14.26 8.04 15.39
C LYS A 89 12.91 7.32 15.49
N GLU A 90 11.81 8.07 15.42
CA GLU A 90 10.47 7.52 15.55
C GLU A 90 10.07 6.68 14.34
N LYS A 91 9.10 5.79 14.56
CA LYS A 91 8.44 5.03 13.50
C LYS A 91 7.67 5.97 12.59
N ILE A 92 7.84 5.82 11.27
CA ILE A 92 7.24 6.71 10.28
C ILE A 92 6.10 5.99 9.56
N TYR A 93 4.89 6.54 9.66
CA TYR A 93 3.74 6.05 8.90
C TYR A 93 3.72 6.75 7.54
N LEU A 94 3.90 5.96 6.47
CA LEU A 94 3.99 6.51 5.11
C LEU A 94 2.64 6.83 4.48
N GLY A 95 1.60 6.12 4.87
CA GLY A 95 0.27 6.34 4.32
C GLY A 95 -0.43 5.05 3.91
N ASP A 96 -1.47 5.21 3.08
CA ASP A 96 -2.30 4.10 2.62
C ASP A 96 -2.16 3.91 1.12
N ILE A 97 -2.08 2.65 0.70
CA ILE A 97 -2.08 2.26 -0.71
C ILE A 97 -3.26 1.33 -0.93
N ILE A 98 -4.05 1.60 -1.97
CA ILE A 98 -5.23 0.81 -2.32
C ILE A 98 -5.05 0.23 -3.71
N ILE A 99 -5.19 -1.08 -3.83
CA ILE A 99 -4.96 -1.79 -5.10
C ILE A 99 -6.26 -2.43 -5.57
N ASN A 100 -6.56 -2.25 -6.87
CA ASN A 100 -7.72 -2.82 -7.52
C ASN A 100 -7.37 -4.16 -8.18
N LEU A 101 -7.90 -5.25 -7.66
CA LEU A 101 -7.64 -6.59 -8.16
C LEU A 101 -7.96 -6.75 -9.65
N LYS A 102 -9.13 -6.29 -10.07
CA LYS A 102 -9.61 -6.46 -11.44
C LYS A 102 -8.69 -5.78 -12.47
N LYS A 103 -8.19 -4.59 -12.15
CA LYS A 103 -7.28 -3.84 -13.02
C LYS A 103 -5.90 -4.50 -13.10
N ILE A 104 -5.37 -4.95 -11.98
CA ILE A 104 -4.08 -5.64 -11.92
C ILE A 104 -4.15 -6.97 -12.68
N LYS A 105 -5.24 -7.68 -12.54
CA LYS A 105 -5.51 -8.93 -13.26
C LYS A 105 -5.46 -8.76 -14.76
N LYS A 106 -6.06 -7.68 -15.30
CA LYS A 106 -6.03 -7.37 -16.73
C LYS A 106 -4.62 -7.10 -17.25
N LYS A 107 -3.77 -6.53 -16.42
CA LYS A 107 -2.38 -6.21 -16.77
C LYS A 107 -1.45 -7.42 -16.78
N LYS A 108 -1.82 -8.51 -16.13
CA LYS A 108 -1.00 -9.72 -16.00
C LYS A 108 -1.09 -10.70 -17.17
N LYS A 109 -1.82 -10.35 -18.18
CA LYS A 109 -1.88 -11.21 -19.37
C LYS A 109 -0.60 -11.16 -20.18
#